data_94afa4da2b4f058250d4e67c98754861
#
_entry.id   94afa4da2b4f058250d4e67c98754861
#
_cell.length_a   1.000
_cell.length_b   1.000
_cell.length_c   1.000
_cell.angle_alpha   90.00
_cell.angle_beta   90.00
_cell.angle_gamma   90.00
#
_symmetry.space_group_name_H-M   'P 1'
#
loop_
_entity.id
_entity.type
_entity.pdbx_description
1 polymer ?
#
loop_
_entity_poly.entity_id
_entity_poly.type
_entity_poly.pdbx_seq_one_letter_code
_entity_poly.pdbx_strand_id
1 'polypeptide(L)'
;REPAPDDLSTVIRWFWVPRWQVAPGRVSRQQLLPFPAGNLVIAPDGMALSGPTSGASHRDLRGTGWAVGALLRPAGLAALHPDPQSLVDDEIDWPAADLLHDVAAAMADPDEDAGRARAIALYTEWAREEVGETDDAGLLANRLEELVAGDPEIIQVAQLADRLGLSTRAVQRITKRHFGLRPLTVIRRYRLGEAARRLREDPALTVARVAADLGYTDQAHLAHDFQNVLGLAPSAYRRER
;
A
#
# COMPACT_ATOMS: atom_id res chain seq x y z
N ARG A 1 -6.82 -7.95 -7.34
CA ARG A 1 -5.48 -7.35 -7.52
C ARG A 1 -4.88 -7.92 -8.79
N GLU A 2 -4.33 -7.07 -9.64
CA GLU A 2 -3.67 -7.43 -10.89
C GLU A 2 -2.25 -6.88 -10.86
N PRO A 3 -1.20 -7.68 -11.09
CA PRO A 3 0.17 -7.19 -11.10
C PRO A 3 0.36 -6.15 -12.19
N ALA A 4 1.25 -5.18 -11.96
CA ALA A 4 1.63 -4.25 -13.01
C ALA A 4 2.39 -5.00 -14.13
N PRO A 5 2.31 -4.53 -15.39
CA PRO A 5 3.16 -5.03 -16.47
C PRO A 5 4.64 -4.85 -16.15
N ASP A 6 5.49 -5.66 -16.78
CA ASP A 6 6.93 -5.70 -16.48
C ASP A 6 7.60 -4.33 -16.60
N ASP A 7 7.24 -3.53 -17.59
CA ASP A 7 7.77 -2.19 -17.85
C ASP A 7 7.38 -1.16 -16.77
N LEU A 8 6.27 -1.38 -16.05
CA LEU A 8 5.85 -0.55 -14.91
C LEU A 8 6.13 -1.18 -13.54
N SER A 9 6.67 -2.40 -13.50
CA SER A 9 6.88 -3.15 -12.26
C SER A 9 7.86 -2.51 -11.28
N THR A 10 8.68 -1.57 -11.75
CA THR A 10 9.58 -0.78 -10.89
C THR A 10 8.89 0.39 -10.19
N VAL A 11 7.74 0.84 -10.68
CA VAL A 11 7.01 2.02 -10.16
C VAL A 11 5.64 1.67 -9.58
N ILE A 12 4.98 0.64 -10.13
CA ILE A 12 3.68 0.15 -9.66
C ILE A 12 3.82 -1.32 -9.25
N ARG A 13 3.27 -1.68 -8.09
CA ARG A 13 3.28 -3.06 -7.60
C ARG A 13 2.11 -3.86 -8.16
N TRP A 14 0.90 -3.33 -8.07
CA TRP A 14 -0.34 -3.90 -8.61
C TRP A 14 -1.43 -2.85 -8.72
N PHE A 15 -2.41 -3.15 -9.57
CA PHE A 15 -3.68 -2.44 -9.62
C PHE A 15 -4.72 -3.13 -8.74
N TRP A 16 -5.70 -2.36 -8.24
CA TRP A 16 -6.83 -2.85 -7.48
C TRP A 16 -8.09 -2.07 -7.84
N VAL A 17 -9.22 -2.79 -7.99
CA VAL A 17 -10.47 -2.21 -8.48
C VAL A 17 -11.62 -2.72 -7.59
N PRO A 18 -12.01 -2.03 -6.53
CA PRO A 18 -13.23 -2.30 -5.80
C PRO A 18 -14.43 -1.67 -6.47
N ARG A 19 -15.57 -2.34 -6.36
CA ARG A 19 -16.90 -1.79 -6.59
C ARG A 19 -17.70 -1.97 -5.32
N TRP A 20 -18.63 -1.07 -5.03
CA TRP A 20 -19.51 -1.20 -3.88
C TRP A 20 -20.91 -0.74 -4.18
N GLN A 21 -21.86 -1.35 -3.48
CA GLN A 21 -23.26 -0.96 -3.47
C GLN A 21 -23.74 -0.97 -2.03
N VAL A 22 -23.93 0.21 -1.46
CA VAL A 22 -24.41 0.41 -0.09
C VAL A 22 -25.85 0.91 -0.14
N ALA A 23 -26.74 0.28 0.62
CA ALA A 23 -28.14 0.64 0.64
C ALA A 23 -28.35 2.13 1.01
N PRO A 24 -29.38 2.79 0.47
CA PRO A 24 -29.67 4.20 0.76
C PRO A 24 -29.73 4.48 2.27
N GLY A 25 -29.08 5.57 2.69
CA GLY A 25 -29.00 5.98 4.10
C GLY A 25 -28.03 5.18 4.96
N ARG A 26 -27.39 4.15 4.41
CA ARG A 26 -26.35 3.39 5.12
C ARG A 26 -24.94 3.87 4.74
N VAL A 27 -24.00 3.60 5.65
CA VAL A 27 -22.56 3.82 5.45
C VAL A 27 -21.86 2.50 5.73
N SER A 28 -21.00 2.08 4.81
CA SER A 28 -20.09 0.95 5.03
C SER A 28 -18.71 1.50 5.35
N ARG A 29 -18.28 1.40 6.61
CA ARG A 29 -16.97 1.85 7.04
C ARG A 29 -15.94 0.75 6.77
N GLN A 30 -15.02 1.03 5.86
CA GLN A 30 -13.92 0.14 5.51
C GLN A 30 -12.66 0.55 6.25
N GLN A 31 -12.07 -0.37 7.00
CA GLN A 31 -10.78 -0.14 7.63
C GLN A 31 -9.67 -0.34 6.60
N LEU A 32 -8.79 0.65 6.49
CA LEU A 32 -7.61 0.59 5.65
C LEU A 32 -6.40 0.22 6.51
N LEU A 33 -5.72 -0.87 6.14
CA LEU A 33 -4.47 -1.23 6.79
C LEU A 33 -3.39 -0.22 6.41
N PRO A 34 -2.65 0.31 7.38
CA PRO A 34 -1.55 1.22 7.10
C PRO A 34 -0.44 0.46 6.40
N PHE A 35 -0.19 0.83 5.16
CA PHE A 35 0.86 0.27 4.33
C PHE A 35 1.92 1.33 4.04
N PRO A 36 3.23 1.01 4.07
CA PRO A 36 4.29 1.98 3.85
C PRO A 36 4.52 2.27 2.35
N ALA A 37 3.44 2.51 1.63
CA ALA A 37 3.45 2.81 0.21
C ALA A 37 2.38 3.85 -0.13
N GLY A 38 2.59 4.59 -1.21
CA GLY A 38 1.58 5.48 -1.77
C GLY A 38 0.59 4.73 -2.65
N ASN A 39 -0.56 5.35 -2.86
CA ASN A 39 -1.56 4.92 -3.82
C ASN A 39 -1.94 6.09 -4.71
N LEU A 40 -2.02 5.85 -6.00
CA LEU A 40 -2.63 6.77 -6.93
C LEU A 40 -4.01 6.21 -7.32
N VAL A 41 -5.07 6.93 -6.97
CA VAL A 41 -6.44 6.41 -6.98
C VAL A 41 -7.34 7.28 -7.84
N ILE A 42 -8.07 6.65 -8.75
CA ILE A 42 -9.13 7.26 -9.54
C ILE A 42 -10.47 6.81 -8.96
N ALA A 43 -11.37 7.75 -8.71
CA ALA A 43 -12.74 7.54 -8.26
C ALA A 43 -13.68 8.49 -9.01
N PRO A 44 -15.01 8.34 -8.94
CA PRO A 44 -15.94 9.20 -9.67
C PRO A 44 -15.80 10.70 -9.39
N ASP A 45 -15.27 11.07 -8.25
CA ASP A 45 -15.07 12.44 -7.77
C ASP A 45 -13.69 13.02 -8.08
N GLY A 46 -12.76 12.23 -8.62
CA GLY A 46 -11.44 12.73 -8.99
C GLY A 46 -10.35 11.68 -8.97
N MET A 47 -9.12 12.14 -9.13
CA MET A 47 -7.90 11.36 -8.97
C MET A 47 -7.06 11.99 -7.86
N ALA A 48 -6.49 11.14 -7.01
CA ALA A 48 -5.67 11.60 -5.88
C ALA A 48 -4.44 10.70 -5.67
N LEU A 49 -3.34 11.33 -5.28
CA LEU A 49 -2.13 10.66 -4.78
C LEU A 49 -2.16 10.68 -3.26
N SER A 50 -2.38 9.50 -2.66
CA SER A 50 -2.30 9.30 -1.22
C SER A 50 -0.92 8.80 -0.84
N GLY A 51 -0.34 9.36 0.21
CA GLY A 51 0.94 8.91 0.77
C GLY A 51 0.82 7.70 1.69
N PRO A 52 1.94 7.27 2.27
CA PRO A 52 1.96 6.20 3.26
C PRO A 52 1.27 6.64 4.54
N THR A 53 0.50 5.72 5.16
CA THR A 53 -0.23 6.03 6.39
C THR A 53 0.54 5.62 7.64
N SER A 54 0.51 6.44 8.69
CA SER A 54 1.16 6.17 9.97
C SER A 54 0.33 5.30 10.91
N GLY A 55 -0.99 5.26 10.72
CA GLY A 55 -1.97 4.50 11.51
C GLY A 55 -3.12 3.94 10.69
N ALA A 56 -4.03 3.24 11.37
CA ALA A 56 -5.26 2.80 10.75
C ALA A 56 -6.10 4.01 10.31
N SER A 57 -6.60 3.94 9.11
CA SER A 57 -7.54 4.91 8.56
C SER A 57 -8.84 4.20 8.14
N HIS A 58 -9.88 4.98 7.88
CA HIS A 58 -11.16 4.44 7.45
C HIS A 58 -11.63 5.17 6.22
N ARG A 59 -12.29 4.44 5.32
CA ARG A 59 -13.04 5.02 4.22
C ARG A 59 -14.52 4.68 4.37
N ASP A 60 -15.34 5.71 4.45
CA ASP A 60 -16.79 5.54 4.52
C ASP A 60 -17.35 5.44 3.10
N LEU A 61 -17.84 4.26 2.73
CA LEU A 61 -18.50 4.01 1.45
C LEU A 61 -20.00 4.27 1.55
N ARG A 62 -20.56 4.94 0.55
CA ARG A 62 -21.97 5.31 0.46
C ARG A 62 -22.50 5.05 -0.95
N GLY A 63 -23.77 4.69 -1.07
CA GLY A 63 -24.41 4.46 -2.37
C GLY A 63 -23.66 3.46 -3.25
N THR A 64 -23.71 3.65 -4.56
CA THR A 64 -22.97 2.84 -5.54
C THR A 64 -21.73 3.60 -6.00
N GLY A 65 -20.60 2.91 -6.09
CA GLY A 65 -19.35 3.53 -6.51
C GLY A 65 -18.28 2.50 -6.88
N TRP A 66 -17.15 3.04 -7.33
CA TRP A 66 -15.98 2.28 -7.70
C TRP A 66 -14.71 3.09 -7.42
N ALA A 67 -13.57 2.40 -7.39
CA ALA A 67 -12.27 3.05 -7.48
C ALA A 67 -11.32 2.17 -8.31
N VAL A 68 -10.36 2.79 -8.98
CA VAL A 68 -9.25 2.12 -9.65
C VAL A 68 -7.97 2.68 -9.07
N GLY A 69 -7.22 1.86 -8.36
CA GLY A 69 -6.01 2.30 -7.68
C GLY A 69 -4.77 1.55 -8.13
N ALA A 70 -3.65 2.27 -8.17
CA ALA A 70 -2.33 1.72 -8.33
C ALA A 70 -1.58 1.81 -6.99
N LEU A 71 -1.19 0.66 -6.43
CA LEU A 71 -0.26 0.65 -5.30
C LEU A 71 1.14 0.91 -5.83
N LEU A 72 1.72 2.01 -5.41
CA LEU A 72 3.04 2.44 -5.87
C LEU A 72 4.15 1.69 -5.14
N ARG A 73 5.23 1.44 -5.85
CA ARG A 73 6.51 1.09 -5.23
C ARG A 73 7.20 2.35 -4.70
N PRO A 74 8.20 2.21 -3.83
CA PRO A 74 8.95 3.36 -3.32
C PRO A 74 9.53 4.26 -4.41
N ALA A 75 10.02 3.66 -5.50
CA ALA A 75 10.49 4.40 -6.68
C ALA A 75 9.37 5.20 -7.34
N GLY A 76 8.19 4.61 -7.52
CA GLY A 76 7.04 5.26 -8.14
C GLY A 76 6.49 6.41 -7.31
N LEU A 77 6.41 6.27 -5.99
CA LEU A 77 6.00 7.37 -5.12
C LEU A 77 6.98 8.55 -5.21
N ALA A 78 8.30 8.28 -5.19
CA ALA A 78 9.31 9.33 -5.30
C ALA A 78 9.42 9.96 -6.71
N ALA A 79 9.02 9.24 -7.75
CA ALA A 79 8.93 9.78 -9.11
C ALA A 79 7.74 10.74 -9.25
N LEU A 80 6.60 10.42 -8.65
CA LEU A 80 5.40 11.27 -8.70
C LEU A 80 5.47 12.45 -7.73
N HIS A 81 6.13 12.31 -6.59
CA HIS A 81 6.21 13.38 -5.59
C HIS A 81 7.62 13.54 -5.01
N PRO A 82 8.22 14.75 -5.07
CA PRO A 82 9.62 14.99 -4.66
C PRO A 82 9.86 14.84 -3.16
N ASP A 83 8.81 15.00 -2.35
CA ASP A 83 8.86 14.87 -0.88
C ASP A 83 7.77 13.93 -0.35
N PRO A 84 7.94 12.60 -0.45
CA PRO A 84 7.00 11.62 0.10
C PRO A 84 6.71 11.80 1.61
N GLN A 85 7.59 12.47 2.35
CA GLN A 85 7.38 12.72 3.78
C GLN A 85 6.21 13.69 4.02
N SER A 86 6.01 14.67 3.15
CA SER A 86 4.88 15.62 3.25
C SER A 86 3.53 14.96 2.99
N LEU A 87 3.52 13.81 2.31
CA LEU A 87 2.31 13.04 2.04
C LEU A 87 1.97 12.00 3.13
N VAL A 88 2.76 11.89 4.21
CA VAL A 88 2.45 10.94 5.28
C VAL A 88 1.14 11.33 5.96
N ASP A 89 0.15 10.42 5.95
CA ASP A 89 -1.21 10.63 6.43
C ASP A 89 -1.99 11.71 5.67
N ASP A 90 -1.58 12.01 4.42
CA ASP A 90 -2.18 13.04 3.59
C ASP A 90 -2.39 12.54 2.15
N GLU A 91 -3.23 13.26 1.41
CA GLU A 91 -3.47 13.04 -0.01
C GLU A 91 -3.56 14.39 -0.73
N ILE A 92 -3.17 14.38 -2.00
CA ILE A 92 -3.26 15.54 -2.89
C ILE A 92 -4.05 15.19 -4.14
N ASP A 93 -4.82 16.16 -4.65
CA ASP A 93 -5.49 16.01 -5.93
C ASP A 93 -4.47 15.86 -7.05
N TRP A 94 -4.76 14.94 -7.98
CA TRP A 94 -3.93 14.71 -9.16
C TRP A 94 -4.67 15.12 -10.43
N PRO A 95 -4.13 16.06 -11.21
CA PRO A 95 -4.81 16.54 -12.41
C PRO A 95 -4.68 15.53 -13.56
N ALA A 96 -5.73 14.76 -13.82
CA ALA A 96 -5.80 13.79 -14.91
C ALA A 96 -7.25 13.67 -15.43
N ALA A 97 -7.83 14.78 -15.88
CA ALA A 97 -9.24 14.85 -16.28
C ALA A 97 -9.60 13.89 -17.43
N ASP A 98 -8.73 13.74 -18.42
CA ASP A 98 -8.97 12.85 -19.56
C ASP A 98 -8.95 11.39 -19.12
N LEU A 99 -7.97 10.99 -18.31
CA LEU A 99 -7.92 9.64 -17.75
C LEU A 99 -9.14 9.35 -16.89
N LEU A 100 -9.55 10.30 -16.04
CA LEU A 100 -10.76 10.15 -15.22
C LEU A 100 -11.99 9.91 -16.08
N HIS A 101 -12.15 10.67 -17.16
CA HIS A 101 -13.26 10.53 -18.11
C HIS A 101 -13.29 9.12 -18.72
N ASP A 102 -12.14 8.68 -19.25
CA ASP A 102 -12.02 7.39 -19.95
C ASP A 102 -12.20 6.19 -19.00
N VAL A 103 -11.62 6.28 -17.81
CA VAL A 103 -11.80 5.24 -16.77
C VAL A 103 -13.24 5.20 -16.28
N ALA A 104 -13.91 6.35 -16.10
CA ALA A 104 -15.33 6.38 -15.74
C ALA A 104 -16.21 5.73 -16.79
N ALA A 105 -15.93 5.97 -18.08
CA ALA A 105 -16.64 5.32 -19.19
C ALA A 105 -16.41 3.79 -19.20
N ALA A 106 -15.18 3.35 -18.97
CA ALA A 106 -14.86 1.92 -18.87
C ALA A 106 -15.57 1.27 -17.65
N MET A 107 -15.61 1.95 -16.51
CA MET A 107 -16.25 1.44 -15.29
C MET A 107 -17.79 1.44 -15.38
N ALA A 108 -18.39 2.12 -16.35
CA ALA A 108 -19.82 2.10 -16.65
C ALA A 108 -20.23 0.94 -17.58
N ASP A 109 -19.28 0.12 -18.06
CA ASP A 109 -19.55 -1.03 -18.93
C ASP A 109 -20.45 -2.04 -18.18
N PRO A 110 -21.54 -2.54 -18.83
CA PRO A 110 -22.39 -3.58 -18.25
C PRO A 110 -21.66 -4.90 -17.95
N ASP A 111 -20.63 -5.24 -18.72
CA ASP A 111 -19.69 -6.31 -18.40
C ASP A 111 -18.61 -5.77 -17.45
N GLU A 112 -18.80 -6.05 -16.16
CA GLU A 112 -17.90 -5.55 -15.12
C GLU A 112 -16.46 -6.03 -15.28
N ASP A 113 -16.24 -7.23 -15.80
CA ASP A 113 -14.89 -7.77 -15.99
C ASP A 113 -14.21 -7.11 -17.19
N ALA A 114 -14.92 -6.90 -18.30
CA ALA A 114 -14.43 -6.15 -19.44
C ALA A 114 -14.15 -4.69 -19.09
N GLY A 115 -15.06 -4.04 -18.37
CA GLY A 115 -14.89 -2.68 -17.89
C GLY A 115 -13.68 -2.51 -16.97
N ARG A 116 -13.47 -3.45 -16.05
CA ARG A 116 -12.30 -3.48 -15.15
C ARG A 116 -10.99 -3.62 -15.94
N ALA A 117 -10.94 -4.57 -16.85
CA ALA A 117 -9.75 -4.81 -17.68
C ALA A 117 -9.40 -3.57 -18.52
N ARG A 118 -10.42 -2.92 -19.13
CA ARG A 118 -10.25 -1.70 -19.89
C ARG A 118 -9.78 -0.52 -19.02
N ALA A 119 -10.33 -0.36 -17.84
CA ALA A 119 -9.92 0.70 -16.91
C ALA A 119 -8.45 0.55 -16.50
N ILE A 120 -8.00 -0.69 -16.22
CA ILE A 120 -6.58 -0.96 -15.90
C ILE A 120 -5.70 -0.70 -17.12
N ALA A 121 -6.13 -1.07 -18.33
CA ALA A 121 -5.37 -0.81 -19.56
C ALA A 121 -5.18 0.70 -19.79
N LEU A 122 -6.24 1.50 -19.68
CA LEU A 122 -6.18 2.96 -19.79
C LEU A 122 -5.25 3.58 -18.74
N TYR A 123 -5.35 3.11 -17.51
CA TYR A 123 -4.48 3.58 -16.44
C TYR A 123 -3.01 3.20 -16.68
N THR A 124 -2.76 2.01 -17.24
CA THR A 124 -1.43 1.53 -17.58
C THR A 124 -0.79 2.40 -18.67
N GLU A 125 -1.52 2.74 -19.72
CA GLU A 125 -1.04 3.63 -20.80
C GLU A 125 -0.68 5.01 -20.25
N TRP A 126 -1.59 5.60 -19.49
CA TRP A 126 -1.34 6.87 -18.82
C TRP A 126 -0.12 6.83 -17.91
N ALA A 127 0.05 5.76 -17.12
CA ALA A 127 1.17 5.63 -16.21
C ALA A 127 2.53 5.52 -16.93
N ARG A 128 2.57 4.96 -18.13
CA ARG A 128 3.77 4.93 -18.98
C ARG A 128 4.25 6.32 -19.40
N GLU A 129 3.30 7.22 -19.63
CA GLU A 129 3.59 8.59 -20.05
C GLU A 129 3.97 9.49 -18.88
N GLU A 130 3.27 9.34 -17.76
CA GLU A 130 3.39 10.24 -16.60
C GLU A 130 4.44 9.82 -15.57
N VAL A 131 4.61 8.50 -15.35
CA VAL A 131 5.57 7.99 -14.38
C VAL A 131 6.90 7.73 -15.07
N GLY A 132 7.82 8.66 -14.97
CA GLY A 132 9.13 8.55 -15.62
C GLY A 132 9.96 7.32 -15.23
N GLU A 133 11.09 7.14 -15.89
CA GLU A 133 12.02 6.05 -15.61
C GLU A 133 12.57 6.10 -14.17
N THR A 134 12.76 4.93 -13.59
CA THR A 134 13.30 4.78 -12.24
C THR A 134 14.82 4.92 -12.26
N ASP A 135 15.38 5.79 -11.42
CA ASP A 135 16.82 5.93 -11.21
C ASP A 135 17.38 4.81 -10.30
N ASP A 136 18.72 4.71 -10.22
CA ASP A 136 19.40 3.72 -9.36
C ASP A 136 19.01 3.85 -7.89
N ALA A 137 18.69 5.04 -7.42
CA ALA A 137 18.25 5.27 -6.04
C ALA A 137 16.84 4.73 -5.80
N GLY A 138 15.96 4.85 -6.78
CA GLY A 138 14.63 4.25 -6.77
C GLY A 138 14.70 2.72 -6.81
N LEU A 139 15.55 2.15 -7.67
CA LEU A 139 15.78 0.70 -7.71
C LEU A 139 16.30 0.17 -6.37
N LEU A 140 17.22 0.91 -5.74
CA LEU A 140 17.74 0.56 -4.42
C LEU A 140 16.64 0.64 -3.34
N ALA A 141 15.74 1.63 -3.41
CA ALA A 141 14.60 1.72 -2.51
C ALA A 141 13.62 0.56 -2.70
N ASN A 142 13.38 0.13 -3.94
CA ASN A 142 12.58 -1.05 -4.23
C ASN A 142 13.22 -2.33 -3.67
N ARG A 143 14.55 -2.49 -3.81
CA ARG A 143 15.27 -3.61 -3.23
C ARG A 143 15.18 -3.63 -1.70
N LEU A 144 15.24 -2.45 -1.06
CA LEU A 144 15.01 -2.31 0.37
C LEU A 144 13.62 -2.82 0.75
N GLU A 145 12.60 -2.40 0.00
CA GLU A 145 11.22 -2.86 0.17
C GLU A 145 11.10 -4.38 0.09
N GLU A 146 11.71 -4.99 -0.93
CA GLU A 146 11.69 -6.45 -1.15
C GLU A 146 12.33 -7.22 0.01
N LEU A 147 13.47 -6.73 0.50
CA LEU A 147 14.14 -7.34 1.65
C LEU A 147 13.27 -7.30 2.90
N VAL A 148 12.70 -6.13 3.21
CA VAL A 148 11.84 -5.98 4.42
C VAL A 148 10.54 -6.79 4.30
N ALA A 149 10.01 -6.92 3.08
CA ALA A 149 8.78 -7.70 2.83
C ALA A 149 9.04 -9.22 2.83
N GLY A 150 10.23 -9.66 2.39
CA GLY A 150 10.57 -11.08 2.19
C GLY A 150 11.36 -11.72 3.32
N ASP A 151 12.06 -10.95 4.13
CA ASP A 151 12.94 -11.47 5.19
C ASP A 151 12.42 -11.11 6.59
N PRO A 152 11.74 -12.04 7.28
CA PRO A 152 11.19 -11.81 8.62
C PRO A 152 12.26 -11.64 9.71
N GLU A 153 13.52 -11.98 9.45
CA GLU A 153 14.63 -11.78 10.38
C GLU A 153 15.08 -10.32 10.46
N ILE A 154 14.72 -9.49 9.47
CA ILE A 154 15.01 -8.06 9.47
C ILE A 154 14.05 -7.34 10.43
N ILE A 155 14.49 -7.17 11.67
CA ILE A 155 13.74 -6.48 12.72
C ILE A 155 14.40 -5.17 13.18
N GLN A 156 15.63 -4.93 12.76
CA GLN A 156 16.44 -3.75 13.10
C GLN A 156 17.04 -3.10 11.86
N VAL A 157 17.27 -1.79 11.95
CA VAL A 157 17.84 -1.01 10.85
C VAL A 157 19.27 -1.45 10.51
N ALA A 158 20.05 -1.90 11.48
CA ALA A 158 21.40 -2.41 11.27
C ALA A 158 21.40 -3.66 10.38
N GLN A 159 20.49 -4.62 10.64
CA GLN A 159 20.36 -5.84 9.83
C GLN A 159 20.00 -5.49 8.37
N LEU A 160 19.08 -4.54 8.16
CA LEU A 160 18.71 -4.07 6.83
C LEU A 160 19.91 -3.40 6.12
N ALA A 161 20.67 -2.60 6.85
CA ALA A 161 21.89 -1.95 6.33
C ALA A 161 22.93 -2.99 5.91
N ASP A 162 23.18 -4.00 6.74
CA ASP A 162 24.12 -5.09 6.47
C ASP A 162 23.72 -5.90 5.22
N ARG A 163 22.41 -6.25 5.09
CA ARG A 163 21.87 -6.98 3.91
C ARG A 163 22.00 -6.17 2.61
N LEU A 164 21.96 -4.84 2.69
CA LEU A 164 22.13 -3.95 1.54
C LEU A 164 23.59 -3.56 1.27
N GLY A 165 24.53 -3.87 2.17
CA GLY A 165 25.90 -3.39 2.09
C GLY A 165 26.01 -1.87 2.28
N LEU A 166 25.12 -1.28 3.09
CA LEU A 166 25.00 0.17 3.30
C LEU A 166 25.25 0.55 4.77
N SER A 167 25.53 1.85 5.01
CA SER A 167 25.45 2.40 6.36
C SER A 167 23.99 2.63 6.80
N THR A 168 23.72 2.59 8.10
CA THR A 168 22.40 2.93 8.65
C THR A 168 21.95 4.34 8.25
N ARG A 169 22.87 5.29 8.10
CA ARG A 169 22.61 6.64 7.63
C ARG A 169 22.14 6.66 6.17
N ALA A 170 22.72 5.81 5.31
CA ALA A 170 22.26 5.65 3.92
C ALA A 170 20.84 5.07 3.87
N VAL A 171 20.55 4.05 4.65
CA VAL A 171 19.20 3.47 4.78
C VAL A 171 18.18 4.53 5.24
N GLN A 172 18.52 5.35 6.25
CA GLN A 172 17.66 6.45 6.70
C GLN A 172 17.35 7.47 5.60
N ARG A 173 18.37 7.82 4.79
CA ARG A 173 18.19 8.75 3.66
C ARG A 173 17.28 8.17 2.59
N ILE A 174 17.48 6.89 2.23
CA ILE A 174 16.68 6.20 1.21
C ILE A 174 15.21 6.12 1.66
N THR A 175 14.96 5.66 2.88
CA THR A 175 13.59 5.51 3.37
C THR A 175 12.88 6.86 3.52
N LYS A 176 13.58 7.91 3.94
CA LYS A 176 13.02 9.25 3.99
C LYS A 176 12.60 9.74 2.59
N ARG A 177 13.50 9.57 1.60
CA ARG A 177 13.29 10.07 0.23
C ARG A 177 12.21 9.32 -0.53
N HIS A 178 12.11 7.99 -0.38
CA HIS A 178 11.25 7.15 -1.22
C HIS A 178 10.01 6.61 -0.51
N PHE A 179 10.02 6.55 0.83
CA PHE A 179 8.87 6.10 1.61
C PHE A 179 8.26 7.22 2.47
N GLY A 180 8.94 8.35 2.63
CA GLY A 180 8.52 9.39 3.59
C GLY A 180 8.59 8.96 5.06
N LEU A 181 9.04 7.75 5.37
CA LEU A 181 9.00 7.12 6.68
C LEU A 181 10.40 6.81 7.22
N ARG A 182 10.49 6.64 8.55
CA ARG A 182 11.72 6.13 9.18
C ARG A 182 11.90 4.64 8.90
N PRO A 183 13.15 4.11 8.74
CA PRO A 183 13.39 2.71 8.39
C PRO A 183 12.71 1.72 9.34
N LEU A 184 12.79 1.97 10.65
CA LEU A 184 12.16 1.09 11.65
C LEU A 184 10.63 1.07 11.51
N THR A 185 10.02 2.18 11.10
CA THR A 185 8.58 2.23 10.81
C THR A 185 8.25 1.37 9.59
N VAL A 186 9.06 1.44 8.53
CA VAL A 186 8.89 0.59 7.34
C VAL A 186 8.96 -0.89 7.72
N ILE A 187 10.02 -1.31 8.43
CA ILE A 187 10.20 -2.68 8.92
C ILE A 187 8.97 -3.15 9.72
N ARG A 188 8.54 -2.36 10.70
CA ARG A 188 7.39 -2.71 11.55
C ARG A 188 6.08 -2.84 10.75
N ARG A 189 5.85 -1.98 9.74
CA ARG A 189 4.65 -2.01 8.91
C ARG A 189 4.57 -3.27 8.05
N TYR A 190 5.68 -3.65 7.41
CA TYR A 190 5.72 -4.90 6.63
C TYR A 190 5.49 -6.12 7.51
N ARG A 191 6.15 -6.19 8.68
CA ARG A 191 5.94 -7.28 9.65
C ARG A 191 4.49 -7.35 10.14
N LEU A 192 3.88 -6.21 10.45
CA LEU A 192 2.48 -6.16 10.89
C LEU A 192 1.52 -6.55 9.77
N GLY A 193 1.76 -6.09 8.53
CA GLY A 193 0.99 -6.48 7.36
C GLY A 193 1.05 -7.98 7.11
N GLU A 194 2.24 -8.59 7.24
CA GLU A 194 2.43 -10.03 7.13
C GLU A 194 1.71 -10.80 8.25
N ALA A 195 1.77 -10.29 9.50
CA ALA A 195 1.02 -10.87 10.61
C ALA A 195 -0.49 -10.84 10.36
N ALA A 196 -1.00 -9.70 9.88
CA ALA A 196 -2.41 -9.53 9.53
C ALA A 196 -2.84 -10.49 8.41
N ARG A 197 -2.02 -10.64 7.36
CA ARG A 197 -2.26 -11.56 6.25
C ARG A 197 -2.34 -13.01 6.75
N ARG A 198 -1.34 -13.49 7.49
CA ARG A 198 -1.29 -14.87 8.02
C ARG A 198 -2.48 -15.18 8.93
N LEU A 199 -2.83 -14.25 9.81
CA LEU A 199 -3.97 -14.41 10.71
C LEU A 199 -5.32 -14.46 9.98
N ARG A 200 -5.42 -13.85 8.81
CA ARG A 200 -6.63 -13.86 7.97
C ARG A 200 -6.71 -15.11 7.10
N GLU A 201 -5.59 -15.54 6.52
CA GLU A 201 -5.53 -16.65 5.59
C GLU A 201 -5.62 -18.01 6.29
N ASP A 202 -5.03 -18.14 7.49
CA ASP A 202 -5.04 -19.39 8.25
C ASP A 202 -5.67 -19.19 9.65
N PRO A 203 -6.95 -19.59 9.80
CA PRO A 203 -7.63 -19.54 11.10
C PRO A 203 -7.03 -20.45 12.17
N ALA A 204 -6.24 -21.48 11.80
CA ALA A 204 -5.60 -22.39 12.75
C ALA A 204 -4.32 -21.82 13.35
N LEU A 205 -3.69 -20.82 12.73
CA LEU A 205 -2.51 -20.17 13.29
C LEU A 205 -2.84 -19.41 14.57
N THR A 206 -2.07 -19.67 15.62
CA THR A 206 -2.19 -18.90 16.86
C THR A 206 -1.44 -17.57 16.76
N VAL A 207 -1.93 -16.55 17.49
CA VAL A 207 -1.24 -15.24 17.57
C VAL A 207 0.18 -15.40 18.11
N ALA A 208 0.39 -16.32 19.07
CA ALA A 208 1.71 -16.63 19.60
C ALA A 208 2.67 -17.20 18.56
N ARG A 209 2.18 -18.10 17.70
CA ARG A 209 2.99 -18.65 16.60
C ARG A 209 3.37 -17.58 15.59
N VAL A 210 2.41 -16.75 15.16
CA VAL A 210 2.69 -15.63 14.24
C VAL A 210 3.68 -14.65 14.84
N ALA A 211 3.56 -14.36 16.16
CA ALA A 211 4.51 -13.49 16.86
C ALA A 211 5.94 -14.06 16.80
N ALA A 212 6.10 -15.34 17.13
CA ALA A 212 7.40 -16.01 17.11
C ALA A 212 8.02 -16.03 15.69
N ASP A 213 7.24 -16.42 14.69
CA ASP A 213 7.70 -16.52 13.29
C ASP A 213 8.13 -15.18 12.69
N LEU A 214 7.57 -14.07 13.19
CA LEU A 214 7.86 -12.71 12.71
C LEU A 214 8.80 -11.95 13.64
N GLY A 215 9.50 -12.61 14.57
CA GLY A 215 10.51 -12.00 15.43
C GLY A 215 9.96 -10.98 16.44
N TYR A 216 8.70 -11.14 16.87
CA TYR A 216 8.20 -10.45 18.06
C TYR A 216 8.67 -11.17 19.32
N THR A 217 8.92 -10.41 20.38
CA THR A 217 9.36 -10.96 21.65
C THR A 217 8.35 -11.99 22.21
N ASP A 218 7.07 -11.67 22.07
CA ASP A 218 5.95 -12.49 22.50
C ASP A 218 4.63 -12.07 21.84
N GLN A 219 3.55 -12.77 22.16
CA GLN A 219 2.21 -12.46 21.70
C GLN A 219 1.72 -11.07 22.16
N ALA A 220 2.09 -10.62 23.34
CA ALA A 220 1.65 -9.33 23.90
C ALA A 220 2.28 -8.16 23.10
N HIS A 221 3.53 -8.30 22.69
CA HIS A 221 4.22 -7.33 21.83
C HIS A 221 3.55 -7.22 20.46
N LEU A 222 3.21 -8.34 19.81
CA LEU A 222 2.45 -8.32 18.57
C LEU A 222 1.06 -7.68 18.77
N ALA A 223 0.35 -8.05 19.85
CA ALA A 223 -0.97 -7.50 20.14
C ALA A 223 -0.93 -5.99 20.41
N HIS A 224 0.13 -5.50 21.06
CA HIS A 224 0.35 -4.07 21.27
C HIS A 224 0.57 -3.32 19.94
N ASP A 225 1.41 -3.86 19.03
CA ASP A 225 1.62 -3.28 17.71
C ASP A 225 0.32 -3.27 16.89
N PHE A 226 -0.46 -4.36 16.93
CA PHE A 226 -1.78 -4.41 16.29
C PHE A 226 -2.71 -3.32 16.81
N GLN A 227 -2.82 -3.18 18.14
CA GLN A 227 -3.67 -2.18 18.76
C GLN A 227 -3.24 -0.76 18.40
N ASN A 228 -1.93 -0.48 18.46
CA ASN A 228 -1.41 0.87 18.17
C ASN A 228 -1.55 1.27 16.71
N VAL A 229 -1.43 0.30 15.80
CA VAL A 229 -1.35 0.55 14.36
C VAL A 229 -2.71 0.36 13.68
N LEU A 230 -3.46 -0.67 14.09
CA LEU A 230 -4.73 -1.04 13.47
C LEU A 230 -5.94 -0.66 14.33
N GLY A 231 -5.73 -0.21 15.56
CA GLY A 231 -6.81 0.09 16.49
C GLY A 231 -7.57 -1.14 17.01
N LEU A 232 -7.13 -2.34 16.66
CA LEU A 232 -7.79 -3.61 16.97
C LEU A 232 -6.80 -4.63 17.53
N ALA A 233 -7.29 -5.50 18.41
CA ALA A 233 -6.52 -6.67 18.81
C ALA A 233 -6.47 -7.73 17.68
N PRO A 234 -5.41 -8.56 17.57
CA PRO A 234 -5.30 -9.60 16.53
C PRO A 234 -6.51 -10.56 16.47
N SER A 235 -7.09 -10.88 17.63
CA SER A 235 -8.28 -11.75 17.72
C SER A 235 -9.55 -11.08 17.24
N ALA A 236 -9.69 -9.75 17.38
CA ALA A 236 -10.80 -8.97 16.81
C ALA A 236 -10.65 -8.87 15.31
N TYR A 237 -9.46 -8.52 14.81
CA TYR A 237 -9.14 -8.42 13.38
C TYR A 237 -9.47 -9.72 12.61
N ARG A 238 -9.20 -10.89 13.23
CA ARG A 238 -9.52 -12.20 12.63
C ARG A 238 -11.04 -12.41 12.45
N ARG A 239 -11.87 -11.81 13.31
CA ARG A 239 -13.34 -11.96 13.28
C ARG A 239 -14.05 -11.00 12.31
N GLU A 240 -13.41 -9.92 11.95
CA GLU A 240 -13.91 -8.95 10.97
C GLU A 240 -13.72 -9.50 9.55
N ARG A 241 -14.64 -10.39 9.14
CA ARG A 241 -14.74 -10.93 7.77
C ARG A 241 -15.88 -10.25 7.04
#